data_dcb369d6eb1c72b7084822b1e6b7dd14
#
_entry.id   dcb369d6eb1c72b7084822b1e6b7dd14
#
_cell.length_a   1.000
_cell.length_b   1.000
_cell.length_c   1.000
_cell.angle_alpha   90.00
_cell.angle_beta   90.00
_cell.angle_gamma   90.00
#
_symmetry.space_group_name_H-M   'P 1'
#
loop_
_entity.id
_entity.type
_entity.pdbx_description
1 polymer ?
#
loop_
_entity_poly.entity_id
_entity_poly.type
_entity_poly.pdbx_seq_one_letter_code
_entity_poly.pdbx_strand_id
1 'polypeptide(L)'
;GEVGGGARNDRVRLAAPVPLTALEPDTGCLADALCRRRDSVSWASASKAVVARRQLCVGDAVLREAPFQPEPDDTVDAMLYGVKEMGVKAALGWSAKTESWRRRVIWLRTVGGADHLPDLSDVALEASLADWLAPMLPGVTSKSAMHKQLDGDGLVRCLLTYEQTMEVDASCPTHIKVPSGANLPLDYDTPGGTPVLRARLQELFGMGETPTIGPKRVRSRSDEHTSELQSQLNLVCRLL
;
A
#
# COMPACT_ATOMS: atom_id res chain seq x y z
N GLY A 1 1.20 -16.99 -28.75
CA GLY A 1 1.68 -18.30 -29.18
C GLY A 1 1.81 -19.17 -27.97
N GLU A 2 0.89 -20.10 -27.81
CA GLU A 2 0.91 -21.14 -26.79
C GLU A 2 2.14 -22.04 -26.99
N VAL A 3 3.02 -22.07 -25.99
CA VAL A 3 4.03 -23.12 -25.89
C VAL A 3 3.44 -24.21 -24.99
N GLY A 4 2.75 -25.15 -25.62
CA GLY A 4 2.32 -26.39 -24.99
C GLY A 4 3.55 -27.26 -24.69
N GLY A 5 4.05 -27.24 -23.47
CA GLY A 5 5.01 -28.18 -22.95
C GLY A 5 4.32 -29.50 -22.65
N GLY A 6 4.13 -30.34 -23.67
CA GLY A 6 3.75 -31.73 -23.47
C GLY A 6 4.85 -32.45 -22.71
N ALA A 7 4.51 -33.03 -21.55
CA ALA A 7 5.39 -33.93 -20.83
C ALA A 7 5.82 -35.06 -21.77
N ARG A 8 7.03 -34.98 -22.30
CA ARG A 8 7.64 -36.09 -23.01
C ARG A 8 7.87 -37.19 -22.00
N ASN A 9 7.24 -38.33 -22.23
CA ASN A 9 7.43 -39.54 -21.45
C ASN A 9 8.80 -40.11 -21.83
N ASP A 10 9.87 -39.45 -21.38
CA ASP A 10 11.23 -39.88 -21.64
C ASP A 10 11.51 -41.15 -20.81
N ARG A 11 11.61 -42.28 -21.50
CA ARG A 11 11.96 -43.55 -20.91
C ARG A 11 13.45 -43.56 -20.53
N VAL A 12 13.74 -43.64 -19.23
CA VAL A 12 15.08 -43.89 -18.76
C VAL A 12 15.50 -45.28 -19.22
N ARG A 13 16.47 -45.36 -20.13
CA ARG A 13 16.99 -46.63 -20.68
C ARG A 13 18.17 -47.18 -19.93
N LEU A 14 18.92 -46.30 -19.25
CA LEU A 14 20.08 -46.65 -18.45
C LEU A 14 20.14 -45.74 -17.23
N ALA A 15 20.29 -46.26 -16.05
CA ALA A 15 20.48 -45.53 -14.82
C ALA A 15 21.65 -46.13 -14.03
N ALA A 16 22.54 -45.28 -13.54
CA ALA A 16 23.58 -45.64 -12.60
C ALA A 16 23.34 -44.92 -11.27
N PRO A 17 23.43 -45.58 -10.12
CA PRO A 17 23.33 -44.91 -8.84
C PRO A 17 24.52 -44.00 -8.62
N VAL A 18 24.25 -42.72 -8.36
CA VAL A 18 25.25 -41.72 -7.96
C VAL A 18 25.01 -41.37 -6.51
N PRO A 19 25.98 -41.62 -5.61
CA PRO A 19 25.83 -41.24 -4.20
C PRO A 19 25.78 -39.72 -4.10
N LEU A 20 24.92 -39.21 -3.22
CA LEU A 20 24.74 -37.74 -3.00
C LEU A 20 26.08 -37.08 -2.62
N THR A 21 26.97 -37.80 -1.93
CA THR A 21 28.31 -37.34 -1.57
C THR A 21 29.19 -37.00 -2.78
N ALA A 22 28.98 -37.66 -3.92
CA ALA A 22 29.68 -37.33 -5.16
C ALA A 22 29.23 -35.98 -5.78
N LEU A 23 28.10 -35.49 -5.35
CA LEU A 23 27.48 -34.22 -5.79
C LEU A 23 27.65 -33.11 -4.75
N GLU A 24 28.30 -33.38 -3.61
CA GLU A 24 28.56 -32.35 -2.59
C GLU A 24 29.59 -31.32 -3.10
N PRO A 25 29.34 -30.02 -2.93
CA PRO A 25 30.13 -28.96 -3.55
C PRO A 25 31.61 -28.94 -3.18
N ASP A 26 31.95 -29.41 -1.99
CA ASP A 26 33.32 -29.29 -1.44
C ASP A 26 34.11 -30.58 -1.52
N THR A 27 33.46 -31.71 -1.75
CA THR A 27 34.09 -33.04 -1.70
C THR A 27 33.71 -33.94 -2.87
N GLY A 28 32.70 -33.58 -3.64
CA GLY A 28 32.18 -34.43 -4.71
C GLY A 28 32.91 -34.30 -6.03
N CYS A 29 33.34 -35.40 -6.61
CA CYS A 29 34.07 -35.44 -7.88
C CYS A 29 33.24 -34.96 -9.09
N LEU A 30 31.91 -34.90 -8.97
CA LEU A 30 31.00 -34.48 -10.01
C LEU A 30 30.37 -33.08 -9.73
N ALA A 31 30.65 -32.50 -8.57
CA ALA A 31 30.01 -31.27 -8.11
C ALA A 31 30.20 -30.09 -9.08
N ASP A 32 31.47 -29.86 -9.49
CA ASP A 32 31.77 -28.68 -10.33
C ASP A 32 31.26 -28.84 -11.77
N ALA A 33 31.08 -30.06 -12.25
CA ALA A 33 30.63 -30.33 -13.61
C ALA A 33 29.13 -30.33 -13.75
N LEU A 34 28.38 -30.78 -12.74
CA LEU A 34 26.96 -31.06 -12.83
C LEU A 34 26.09 -30.20 -11.89
N CYS A 35 26.65 -29.78 -10.75
CA CYS A 35 25.89 -29.07 -9.73
C CYS A 35 25.99 -27.56 -9.87
N ARG A 36 24.88 -26.90 -9.68
CA ARG A 36 24.78 -25.43 -9.60
C ARG A 36 24.15 -25.03 -8.28
N ARG A 37 24.78 -24.09 -7.59
CA ARG A 37 24.17 -23.41 -6.45
C ARG A 37 23.25 -22.32 -6.97
N ARG A 38 22.03 -22.30 -6.49
CA ARG A 38 21.03 -21.29 -6.81
C ARG A 38 20.49 -20.73 -5.50
N ASP A 39 20.72 -19.46 -5.26
CA ASP A 39 20.14 -18.74 -4.15
C ASP A 39 18.81 -18.11 -4.63
N SER A 40 17.79 -18.26 -3.81
CA SER A 40 16.45 -17.73 -4.08
C SER A 40 15.98 -16.97 -2.84
N VAL A 41 15.66 -15.69 -3.04
CA VAL A 41 15.04 -14.84 -2.03
C VAL A 41 13.66 -14.48 -2.55
N SER A 42 12.62 -14.81 -1.81
CA SER A 42 11.24 -14.62 -2.26
C SER A 42 10.31 -14.28 -1.09
N TRP A 43 9.21 -13.65 -1.40
CA TRP A 43 8.15 -13.38 -0.43
C TRP A 43 7.26 -14.61 -0.22
N ALA A 44 6.99 -14.94 1.01
CA ALA A 44 6.05 -15.99 1.40
C ALA A 44 4.78 -15.38 1.98
N SER A 45 3.70 -15.38 1.21
CA SER A 45 2.40 -14.78 1.56
C SER A 45 1.79 -15.34 2.84
N ALA A 46 1.97 -16.64 3.09
CA ALA A 46 1.43 -17.31 4.27
C ALA A 46 2.05 -16.82 5.58
N SER A 47 3.39 -16.64 5.59
CA SER A 47 4.13 -16.16 6.78
C SER A 47 4.27 -14.63 6.81
N LYS A 48 3.94 -13.94 5.71
CA LYS A 48 4.19 -12.50 5.50
C LYS A 48 5.64 -12.13 5.79
N ALA A 49 6.56 -12.93 5.26
CA ALA A 49 7.99 -12.80 5.46
C ALA A 49 8.77 -13.21 4.21
N VAL A 50 9.99 -12.69 4.12
CA VAL A 50 10.96 -13.10 3.11
C VAL A 50 11.52 -14.46 3.49
N VAL A 51 11.58 -15.35 2.53
CA VAL A 51 12.21 -16.68 2.67
C VAL A 51 13.41 -16.73 1.73
N ALA A 52 14.56 -16.99 2.29
CA ALA A 52 15.80 -17.19 1.55
C ALA A 52 16.23 -18.64 1.59
N ARG A 53 16.41 -19.25 0.43
CA ARG A 53 16.73 -20.65 0.26
C ARG A 53 17.90 -20.82 -0.71
N ARG A 54 18.88 -21.58 -0.28
CA ARG A 54 20.00 -22.02 -1.11
C ARG A 54 19.72 -23.41 -1.61
N GLN A 55 19.67 -23.56 -2.92
CA GLN A 55 19.38 -24.81 -3.59
C GLN A 55 20.65 -25.34 -4.27
N LEU A 56 20.90 -26.63 -4.14
CA LEU A 56 21.83 -27.35 -4.94
C LEU A 56 21.05 -28.07 -6.05
N CYS A 57 21.33 -27.74 -7.29
CA CYS A 57 20.59 -28.25 -8.44
C CYS A 57 21.49 -28.99 -9.39
N VAL A 58 20.97 -30.06 -10.03
CA VAL A 58 21.54 -30.70 -11.21
C VAL A 58 20.56 -30.49 -12.36
N GLY A 59 20.93 -29.65 -13.32
CA GLY A 59 19.97 -29.14 -14.31
C GLY A 59 18.85 -28.40 -13.60
N ASP A 60 17.60 -28.83 -13.84
CA ASP A 60 16.41 -28.26 -13.19
C ASP A 60 15.98 -29.00 -11.90
N ALA A 61 16.66 -30.12 -11.58
CA ALA A 61 16.33 -30.88 -10.38
C ALA A 61 17.01 -30.32 -9.14
N VAL A 62 16.21 -30.01 -8.11
CA VAL A 62 16.71 -29.59 -6.80
C VAL A 62 17.06 -30.84 -5.99
N LEU A 63 18.35 -31.01 -5.67
CA LEU A 63 18.85 -32.12 -4.87
C LEU A 63 18.75 -31.83 -3.38
N ARG A 64 19.07 -30.62 -2.98
CA ARG A 64 19.11 -30.19 -1.59
C ARG A 64 18.71 -28.74 -1.48
N GLU A 65 18.00 -28.43 -0.44
CA GLU A 65 17.59 -27.07 -0.12
C GLU A 65 17.90 -26.79 1.35
N ALA A 66 18.48 -25.63 1.62
CA ALA A 66 18.78 -25.17 2.97
C ALA A 66 18.43 -23.68 3.12
N PRO A 67 17.92 -23.26 4.27
CA PRO A 67 17.77 -21.84 4.55
C PRO A 67 19.14 -21.16 4.64
N PHE A 68 19.23 -19.91 4.19
CA PHE A 68 20.42 -19.09 4.41
C PHE A 68 19.99 -17.66 4.79
N GLN A 69 20.93 -16.90 5.35
CA GLN A 69 20.69 -15.50 5.67
C GLN A 69 21.11 -14.66 4.47
N PRO A 70 20.16 -13.96 3.81
CA PRO A 70 20.45 -13.09 2.68
C PRO A 70 21.15 -11.81 3.15
N GLU A 71 21.88 -11.18 2.25
CA GLU A 71 22.36 -9.82 2.50
C GLU A 71 21.19 -8.84 2.63
N PRO A 72 21.35 -7.73 3.37
CA PRO A 72 20.26 -6.77 3.59
C PRO A 72 19.59 -6.27 2.31
N ASP A 73 20.36 -6.04 1.25
CA ASP A 73 19.87 -5.54 -0.02
C ASP A 73 19.08 -6.59 -0.82
N ASP A 74 19.45 -7.88 -0.67
CA ASP A 74 18.78 -8.99 -1.37
C ASP A 74 17.32 -9.15 -0.95
N THR A 75 16.95 -8.63 0.23
CA THR A 75 15.57 -8.73 0.75
C THR A 75 14.63 -7.69 0.18
N VAL A 76 15.15 -6.61 -0.41
CA VAL A 76 14.37 -5.43 -0.83
C VAL A 76 13.32 -5.78 -1.87
N ASP A 77 13.71 -6.47 -2.95
CA ASP A 77 12.79 -6.82 -4.02
C ASP A 77 11.67 -7.75 -3.56
N ALA A 78 12.01 -8.72 -2.71
CA ALA A 78 11.02 -9.62 -2.13
C ALA A 78 10.06 -8.89 -1.19
N MET A 79 10.55 -7.92 -0.40
CA MET A 79 9.70 -7.07 0.44
C MET A 79 8.81 -6.15 -0.38
N LEU A 80 9.32 -5.51 -1.44
CA LEU A 80 8.51 -4.68 -2.34
C LEU A 80 7.39 -5.48 -2.99
N TYR A 81 7.70 -6.71 -3.42
CA TYR A 81 6.66 -7.62 -3.94
C TYR A 81 5.60 -7.91 -2.87
N GLY A 82 6.02 -8.21 -1.64
CA GLY A 82 5.10 -8.46 -0.53
C GLY A 82 4.23 -7.25 -0.18
N VAL A 83 4.76 -6.05 -0.24
CA VAL A 83 3.99 -4.80 -0.04
C VAL A 83 2.95 -4.61 -1.12
N LYS A 84 3.28 -4.85 -2.40
CA LYS A 84 2.32 -4.82 -3.51
C LYS A 84 1.21 -5.85 -3.35
N GLU A 85 1.55 -7.08 -2.96
CA GLU A 85 0.56 -8.14 -2.74
C GLU A 85 -0.41 -7.81 -1.58
N MET A 86 0.09 -7.25 -0.50
CA MET A 86 -0.73 -6.90 0.66
C MET A 86 -1.52 -5.59 0.49
N GLY A 87 -1.09 -4.73 -0.44
CA GLY A 87 -1.49 -3.33 -0.52
C GLY A 87 -0.73 -2.44 0.48
N VAL A 88 -0.34 -1.25 0.03
CA VAL A 88 0.56 -0.33 0.76
C VAL A 88 0.04 -0.02 2.16
N LYS A 89 -1.25 0.29 2.28
CA LYS A 89 -1.90 0.60 3.57
C LYS A 89 -1.82 -0.55 4.56
N ALA A 90 -2.14 -1.76 4.12
CA ALA A 90 -2.14 -2.94 4.99
C ALA A 90 -0.72 -3.39 5.33
N ALA A 91 0.23 -3.14 4.45
CA ALA A 91 1.64 -3.44 4.65
C ALA A 91 2.28 -2.51 5.69
N LEU A 92 2.11 -1.20 5.55
CA LEU A 92 2.68 -0.19 6.46
C LEU A 92 1.88 0.02 7.73
N GLY A 93 0.57 -0.30 7.70
CA GLY A 93 -0.28 -0.22 8.88
C GLY A 93 -0.49 1.19 9.42
N TRP A 94 -0.50 2.20 8.54
CA TRP A 94 -0.73 3.58 8.97
C TRP A 94 -2.10 3.80 9.61
N SER A 95 -2.19 4.81 10.46
CA SER A 95 -3.36 5.12 11.26
C SER A 95 -4.53 5.67 10.44
N ALA A 96 -5.73 5.62 11.01
CA ALA A 96 -6.91 6.27 10.43
C ALA A 96 -6.73 7.79 10.25
N LYS A 97 -5.91 8.42 11.11
CA LYS A 97 -5.57 9.84 11.03
C LYS A 97 -4.76 10.14 9.77
N THR A 98 -3.77 9.31 9.47
CA THR A 98 -2.95 9.45 8.24
C THR A 98 -3.77 9.13 7.00
N GLU A 99 -4.67 8.15 7.06
CA GLU A 99 -5.61 7.88 5.97
C GLU A 99 -6.53 9.07 5.68
N SER A 100 -7.11 9.67 6.71
CA SER A 100 -7.94 10.87 6.57
C SER A 100 -7.16 12.05 5.98
N TRP A 101 -5.89 12.23 6.44
CA TRP A 101 -5.01 13.24 5.89
C TRP A 101 -4.69 12.98 4.42
N ARG A 102 -4.35 11.74 4.03
CA ARG A 102 -4.10 11.33 2.65
C ARG A 102 -5.28 11.64 1.73
N ARG A 103 -6.50 11.36 2.18
CA ARG A 103 -7.72 11.66 1.43
C ARG A 103 -7.89 13.16 1.16
N ARG A 104 -7.54 14.02 2.12
CA ARG A 104 -7.53 15.48 1.94
C ARG A 104 -6.53 15.91 0.87
N VAL A 105 -5.33 15.31 0.85
CA VAL A 105 -4.32 15.57 -0.19
C VAL A 105 -4.83 15.16 -1.56
N ILE A 106 -5.35 13.94 -1.70
CA ILE A 106 -5.91 13.43 -2.97
C ILE A 106 -7.04 14.34 -3.45
N TRP A 107 -7.95 14.70 -2.55
CA TRP A 107 -9.07 15.59 -2.87
C TRP A 107 -8.59 16.98 -3.33
N LEU A 108 -7.66 17.58 -2.61
CA LEU A 108 -7.13 18.89 -2.92
C LEU A 108 -6.44 18.90 -4.29
N ARG A 109 -5.71 17.86 -4.61
CA ARG A 109 -5.08 17.66 -5.92
C ARG A 109 -6.11 17.50 -7.03
N THR A 110 -7.10 16.63 -6.87
CA THR A 110 -8.00 16.21 -7.95
C THR A 110 -9.15 17.20 -8.18
N VAL A 111 -9.72 17.73 -7.13
CA VAL A 111 -10.93 18.57 -7.15
C VAL A 111 -10.64 19.98 -6.69
N GLY A 112 -9.84 20.14 -5.64
CA GLY A 112 -9.57 21.41 -4.98
C GLY A 112 -8.71 22.38 -5.78
N GLY A 113 -7.95 21.91 -6.78
CA GLY A 113 -7.18 22.73 -7.71
C GLY A 113 -5.72 22.91 -7.37
N ALA A 114 -5.14 22.01 -6.59
CA ALA A 114 -3.70 21.98 -6.27
C ALA A 114 -2.99 20.85 -7.02
N ASP A 115 -2.95 20.92 -8.35
CA ASP A 115 -2.39 19.89 -9.24
C ASP A 115 -0.87 19.65 -9.02
N HIS A 116 -0.19 20.58 -8.35
CA HIS A 116 1.23 20.49 -7.99
C HIS A 116 1.52 19.55 -6.82
N LEU A 117 0.50 19.13 -6.05
CA LEU A 117 0.68 18.18 -4.97
C LEU A 117 0.99 16.77 -5.52
N PRO A 118 1.78 15.94 -4.79
CA PRO A 118 2.02 14.57 -5.19
C PRO A 118 0.72 13.76 -5.20
N ASP A 119 0.67 12.76 -6.08
CA ASP A 119 -0.44 11.82 -6.10
C ASP A 119 -0.22 10.75 -5.03
N LEU A 120 -1.07 10.74 -4.01
CA LEU A 120 -1.07 9.76 -2.94
C LEU A 120 -2.15 8.68 -3.11
N SER A 121 -2.70 8.50 -4.32
CA SER A 121 -3.60 7.37 -4.60
C SER A 121 -2.86 6.03 -4.41
N ASP A 122 -3.61 4.95 -4.16
CA ASP A 122 -3.00 3.63 -3.97
C ASP A 122 -2.18 3.22 -5.20
N VAL A 123 -2.70 3.51 -6.40
CA VAL A 123 -2.02 3.22 -7.67
C VAL A 123 -0.69 3.98 -7.80
N ALA A 124 -0.67 5.28 -7.45
CA ALA A 124 0.53 6.09 -7.54
C ALA A 124 1.57 5.67 -6.49
N LEU A 125 1.14 5.37 -5.27
CA LEU A 125 2.01 4.88 -4.20
C LEU A 125 2.63 3.52 -4.56
N GLU A 126 1.85 2.61 -5.14
CA GLU A 126 2.36 1.32 -5.61
C GLU A 126 3.33 1.44 -6.78
N ALA A 127 3.06 2.36 -7.71
CA ALA A 127 3.93 2.59 -8.86
C ALA A 127 5.30 3.15 -8.45
N SER A 128 5.35 3.99 -7.43
CA SER A 128 6.57 4.66 -6.95
C SER A 128 7.21 3.99 -5.73
N LEU A 129 6.79 2.77 -5.35
CA LEU A 129 7.30 2.06 -4.16
C LEU A 129 8.83 1.94 -4.12
N ALA A 130 9.45 1.73 -5.28
CA ALA A 130 10.90 1.61 -5.37
C ALA A 130 11.62 2.92 -5.00
N ASP A 131 10.99 4.06 -5.24
CA ASP A 131 11.62 5.36 -5.02
C ASP A 131 11.58 5.77 -3.54
N TRP A 132 10.45 5.58 -2.88
CA TRP A 132 10.27 6.10 -1.53
C TRP A 132 10.36 5.05 -0.42
N LEU A 133 10.07 3.77 -0.70
CA LEU A 133 10.08 2.71 0.31
C LEU A 133 11.34 1.85 0.25
N ALA A 134 11.86 1.53 -0.96
CA ALA A 134 13.01 0.64 -1.09
C ALA A 134 14.24 1.08 -0.26
N PRO A 135 14.58 2.38 -0.15
CA PRO A 135 15.73 2.80 0.67
C PRO A 135 15.59 2.48 2.17
N MET A 136 14.36 2.23 2.65
CA MET A 136 14.07 1.94 4.05
C MET A 136 13.94 0.43 4.35
N LEU A 137 14.04 -0.42 3.33
CA LEU A 137 13.83 -1.87 3.45
C LEU A 137 15.08 -2.73 3.68
N PRO A 138 16.33 -2.27 3.49
CA PRO A 138 17.50 -3.12 3.71
C PRO A 138 17.48 -3.77 5.09
N GLY A 139 17.58 -5.10 5.13
CA GLY A 139 17.52 -5.87 6.36
C GLY A 139 16.12 -6.11 6.94
N VAL A 140 15.06 -5.59 6.33
CA VAL A 140 13.67 -5.89 6.69
C VAL A 140 13.25 -7.19 6.03
N THR A 141 12.90 -8.20 6.83
CA THR A 141 12.60 -9.55 6.34
C THR A 141 11.14 -9.97 6.53
N SER A 142 10.32 -9.14 7.15
CA SER A 142 8.91 -9.50 7.40
C SER A 142 8.04 -8.27 7.64
N LYS A 143 6.72 -8.45 7.49
CA LYS A 143 5.74 -7.42 7.84
C LYS A 143 5.89 -6.95 9.29
N SER A 144 6.11 -7.87 10.24
CA SER A 144 6.26 -7.50 11.65
C SER A 144 7.55 -6.75 11.93
N ALA A 145 8.64 -7.08 11.24
CA ALA A 145 9.90 -6.32 11.31
C ALA A 145 9.70 -4.91 10.73
N MET A 146 9.00 -4.80 9.60
CA MET A 146 8.67 -3.51 8.99
C MET A 146 7.90 -2.60 9.93
N HIS A 147 6.84 -3.10 10.59
CA HIS A 147 6.06 -2.33 11.56
C HIS A 147 6.84 -1.93 12.82
N LYS A 148 7.90 -2.66 13.18
CA LYS A 148 8.77 -2.31 14.32
C LYS A 148 9.84 -1.29 13.97
N GLN A 149 10.33 -1.32 12.73
CA GLN A 149 11.47 -0.50 12.29
C GLN A 149 11.03 0.77 11.58
N LEU A 150 9.86 0.74 10.91
CA LEU A 150 9.38 1.86 10.12
C LEU A 150 8.13 2.48 10.75
N ASP A 151 8.14 3.80 10.80
CA ASP A 151 6.94 4.58 11.10
C ASP A 151 6.13 4.78 9.81
N GLY A 152 5.12 3.95 9.61
CA GLY A 152 4.26 4.02 8.42
C GLY A 152 3.53 5.36 8.29
N ASP A 153 3.14 5.98 9.39
CA ASP A 153 2.51 7.30 9.40
C ASP A 153 3.50 8.39 8.96
N GLY A 154 4.72 8.37 9.50
CA GLY A 154 5.78 9.30 9.15
C GLY A 154 6.21 9.19 7.70
N LEU A 155 6.40 7.96 7.21
CA LEU A 155 6.82 7.71 5.82
C LEU A 155 5.87 8.31 4.80
N VAL A 156 4.56 8.08 4.95
CA VAL A 156 3.56 8.63 4.01
C VAL A 156 3.52 10.16 4.08
N ARG A 157 3.71 10.75 5.26
CA ARG A 157 3.75 12.21 5.43
C ARG A 157 5.00 12.84 4.85
N CYS A 158 6.14 12.15 4.87
CA CYS A 158 7.39 12.62 4.27
C CYS A 158 7.35 12.71 2.73
N LEU A 159 6.31 12.17 2.08
CA LEU A 159 6.10 12.34 0.64
C LEU A 159 5.69 13.76 0.24
N LEU A 160 5.25 14.57 1.20
CA LEU A 160 4.98 16.00 1.01
C LEU A 160 6.07 16.84 1.69
N THR A 161 6.34 17.97 1.09
CA THR A 161 7.16 19.02 1.77
C THR A 161 6.37 19.65 2.90
N TYR A 162 7.09 20.34 3.80
CA TYR A 162 6.45 21.08 4.88
C TYR A 162 5.46 22.13 4.34
N GLU A 163 5.82 22.86 3.30
CA GLU A 163 4.97 23.88 2.67
C GLU A 163 3.69 23.27 2.10
N GLN A 164 3.81 22.14 1.41
CA GLN A 164 2.65 21.41 0.88
C GLN A 164 1.73 20.90 2.01
N THR A 165 2.30 20.44 3.12
CA THR A 165 1.52 20.00 4.28
C THR A 165 0.75 21.16 4.90
N MET A 166 1.38 22.34 5.04
CA MET A 166 0.72 23.55 5.53
C MET A 166 -0.39 24.02 4.58
N GLU A 167 -0.17 23.93 3.27
CA GLU A 167 -1.19 24.24 2.26
C GLU A 167 -2.42 23.33 2.38
N VAL A 168 -2.21 22.02 2.56
CA VAL A 168 -3.30 21.06 2.77
C VAL A 168 -4.08 21.38 4.03
N ASP A 169 -3.41 21.69 5.13
CA ASP A 169 -4.07 22.00 6.41
C ASP A 169 -4.85 23.33 6.35
N ALA A 170 -4.34 24.31 5.62
CA ALA A 170 -5.02 25.59 5.42
C ALA A 170 -6.22 25.48 4.47
N SER A 171 -6.08 24.69 3.38
CA SER A 171 -7.07 24.59 2.31
C SER A 171 -8.18 23.57 2.58
N CYS A 172 -7.86 22.51 3.35
CA CYS A 172 -8.75 21.39 3.62
C CYS A 172 -8.91 21.17 5.13
N PRO A 173 -9.77 21.96 5.81
CA PRO A 173 -9.98 21.79 7.23
C PRO A 173 -10.57 20.42 7.55
N THR A 174 -10.17 19.84 8.68
CA THR A 174 -10.72 18.57 9.16
C THR A 174 -12.12 18.71 9.74
N HIS A 175 -12.44 19.89 10.26
CA HIS A 175 -13.70 20.21 10.91
C HIS A 175 -14.20 21.59 10.48
N ILE A 176 -15.51 21.78 10.53
CA ILE A 176 -16.16 23.07 10.33
C ILE A 176 -16.96 23.43 11.58
N LYS A 177 -16.81 24.66 12.02
CA LYS A 177 -17.62 25.22 13.10
C LYS A 177 -18.98 25.63 12.53
N VAL A 178 -20.05 25.03 13.02
CA VAL A 178 -21.44 25.33 12.63
C VAL A 178 -22.06 26.36 13.54
N PRO A 179 -23.20 27.02 13.16
CA PRO A 179 -23.83 28.07 13.95
C PRO A 179 -24.22 27.67 15.36
N SER A 180 -24.54 26.41 15.61
CA SER A 180 -24.80 25.87 16.96
C SER A 180 -23.58 25.94 17.89
N GLY A 181 -22.39 26.26 17.35
CA GLY A 181 -21.11 26.22 18.08
C GLY A 181 -20.40 24.88 18.06
N ALA A 182 -21.03 23.83 17.54
CA ALA A 182 -20.42 22.53 17.36
C ALA A 182 -19.32 22.55 16.28
N ASN A 183 -18.29 21.70 16.48
CA ASN A 183 -17.21 21.52 15.51
C ASN A 183 -17.36 20.14 14.87
N LEU A 184 -17.85 20.10 13.63
CA LEU A 184 -18.24 18.87 12.95
C LEU A 184 -17.18 18.42 11.94
N PRO A 185 -16.88 17.12 11.86
CA PRO A 185 -15.90 16.59 10.94
C PRO A 185 -16.37 16.65 9.48
N LEU A 186 -15.45 16.94 8.58
CA LEU A 186 -15.63 16.85 7.14
C LEU A 186 -15.11 15.53 6.60
N ASP A 187 -15.93 14.88 5.79
CA ASP A 187 -15.59 13.66 5.09
C ASP A 187 -15.20 13.98 3.63
N TYR A 188 -13.95 13.64 3.29
CA TYR A 188 -13.39 13.82 1.94
C TYR A 188 -13.41 12.54 1.10
N ASP A 189 -13.90 11.44 1.66
CA ASP A 189 -14.01 10.15 0.98
C ASP A 189 -15.43 9.92 0.44
N THR A 190 -15.86 10.79 -0.46
CA THR A 190 -17.22 10.74 -0.98
C THR A 190 -17.26 10.53 -2.49
N PRO A 191 -18.16 9.68 -2.98
CA PRO A 191 -18.41 9.58 -4.41
C PRO A 191 -18.78 10.93 -5.00
N GLY A 192 -18.14 11.32 -6.09
CA GLY A 192 -18.39 12.60 -6.77
C GLY A 192 -17.50 13.75 -6.32
N GLY A 193 -16.55 13.51 -5.42
CA GLY A 193 -15.49 14.46 -5.09
C GLY A 193 -15.91 15.69 -4.28
N THR A 194 -17.15 15.75 -3.79
CA THR A 194 -17.62 16.86 -2.94
C THR A 194 -17.48 16.47 -1.48
N PRO A 195 -16.77 17.26 -0.64
CA PRO A 195 -16.68 16.98 0.79
C PRO A 195 -18.05 17.01 1.47
N VAL A 196 -18.28 16.07 2.38
CA VAL A 196 -19.57 15.93 3.06
C VAL A 196 -19.46 16.33 4.52
N LEU A 197 -20.34 17.22 4.93
CA LEU A 197 -20.58 17.60 6.33
C LEU A 197 -21.81 16.84 6.84
N ARG A 198 -21.61 15.91 7.77
CA ARG A 198 -22.72 15.19 8.42
C ARG A 198 -23.14 15.95 9.66
N ALA A 199 -24.31 16.57 9.61
CA ALA A 199 -24.86 17.40 10.69
C ALA A 199 -26.33 17.08 10.95
N ARG A 200 -26.81 17.34 12.17
CA ARG A 200 -28.23 17.38 12.46
C ARG A 200 -28.78 18.72 11.96
N LEU A 201 -30.02 18.73 11.45
CA LEU A 201 -30.64 19.94 10.92
C LEU A 201 -30.58 21.12 11.92
N GLN A 202 -30.78 20.83 13.20
CA GLN A 202 -30.74 21.84 14.28
C GLN A 202 -29.37 22.51 14.43
N GLU A 203 -28.29 21.84 14.06
CA GLU A 203 -26.91 22.38 14.15
C GLU A 203 -26.62 23.36 13.00
N LEU A 204 -27.36 23.25 11.92
CA LEU A 204 -27.23 24.09 10.72
C LEU A 204 -28.13 25.32 10.73
N PHE A 205 -29.03 25.46 11.71
CA PHE A 205 -29.89 26.64 11.79
C PHE A 205 -29.07 27.92 11.95
N GLY A 206 -29.32 28.89 11.06
CA GLY A 206 -28.54 30.14 10.98
C GLY A 206 -27.33 30.09 10.05
N MET A 207 -27.11 28.99 9.36
CA MET A 207 -26.08 28.93 8.31
C MET A 207 -26.64 29.57 7.02
N GLY A 208 -26.27 30.82 6.75
CA GLY A 208 -26.73 31.54 5.57
C GLY A 208 -26.10 31.10 4.25
N GLU A 209 -24.90 30.51 4.31
CA GLU A 209 -24.16 30.06 3.13
C GLU A 209 -23.50 28.69 3.37
N THR A 210 -23.45 27.86 2.33
CA THR A 210 -22.75 26.58 2.36
C THR A 210 -21.26 26.84 2.43
N PRO A 211 -20.51 26.20 3.35
CA PRO A 211 -19.06 26.33 3.46
C PRO A 211 -18.35 25.92 2.18
N THR A 212 -17.42 26.74 1.72
CA THR A 212 -16.57 26.46 0.55
C THR A 212 -15.18 26.04 0.99
N ILE A 213 -14.61 25.05 0.30
CA ILE A 213 -13.37 24.40 0.67
C ILE A 213 -12.41 24.41 -0.52
N GLY A 214 -11.11 24.59 -0.22
CA GLY A 214 -10.05 24.61 -1.20
C GLY A 214 -9.96 25.88 -2.05
N PRO A 215 -8.89 26.03 -2.86
CA PRO A 215 -8.65 27.17 -3.73
C PRO A 215 -9.77 27.40 -4.76
N LYS A 216 -10.36 26.35 -5.29
CA LYS A 216 -11.51 26.41 -6.22
C LYS A 216 -12.85 26.70 -5.55
N ARG A 217 -12.88 26.91 -4.23
CA ARG A 217 -14.09 27.18 -3.44
C ARG A 217 -15.22 26.18 -3.71
N VAL A 218 -14.89 24.89 -3.62
CA VAL A 218 -15.86 23.81 -3.79
C VAL A 218 -16.85 23.83 -2.61
N ARG A 219 -18.14 23.81 -2.89
CA ARG A 219 -19.18 23.77 -1.85
C ARG A 219 -19.22 22.39 -1.21
N SER A 220 -19.28 22.34 0.12
CA SER A 220 -19.51 21.08 0.83
C SER A 220 -20.94 20.62 0.66
N ARG A 221 -21.18 19.29 0.68
CA ARG A 221 -22.52 18.72 0.73
C ARG A 221 -22.90 18.45 2.19
N SER A 222 -24.10 18.83 2.59
CA SER A 222 -24.65 18.49 3.91
C SER A 222 -25.51 17.24 3.78
N ASP A 223 -25.15 16.18 4.50
CA ASP A 223 -25.99 15.00 4.66
C ASP A 223 -26.63 15.05 6.05
N GLU A 224 -27.96 15.01 6.10
CA GLU A 224 -28.71 14.98 7.36
C GLU A 224 -28.78 13.56 7.90
N HIS A 225 -28.33 13.38 9.13
CA HIS A 225 -28.61 12.18 9.90
C HIS A 225 -29.89 12.36 10.71
N THR A 226 -31.03 12.01 10.14
CA THR A 226 -32.27 11.82 10.86
C THR A 226 -32.60 10.34 10.92
N SER A 227 -32.55 9.78 12.11
CA SER A 227 -33.23 8.54 12.40
C SER A 227 -34.75 8.80 12.37
N GLU A 228 -35.45 8.13 11.46
CA GLU A 228 -36.88 7.82 11.46
C GLU A 228 -37.97 8.83 11.11
N LEU A 229 -37.70 10.06 10.66
CA LEU A 229 -38.78 10.93 10.16
C LEU A 229 -38.52 11.50 8.75
N GLN A 230 -37.97 10.74 7.87
CA GLN A 230 -37.32 11.19 6.63
C GLN A 230 -38.15 11.10 5.36
N SER A 231 -39.46 10.90 5.41
CA SER A 231 -40.26 10.82 4.17
C SER A 231 -40.83 12.14 3.63
N GLN A 232 -40.70 13.27 4.35
CA GLN A 232 -41.34 14.51 3.92
C GLN A 232 -40.49 15.78 3.82
N LEU A 233 -39.20 15.75 4.20
CA LEU A 233 -38.35 16.98 4.23
C LEU A 233 -37.20 17.04 3.20
N ASN A 234 -37.11 16.09 2.27
CA ASN A 234 -36.13 16.10 1.19
C ASN A 234 -36.33 17.19 0.10
N LEU A 235 -37.26 18.11 0.31
CA LEU A 235 -37.60 19.13 -0.71
C LEU A 235 -37.00 20.51 -0.47
N VAL A 236 -36.43 20.80 0.70
CA VAL A 236 -36.00 22.16 1.04
C VAL A 236 -34.53 22.45 0.80
N CYS A 237 -33.66 21.46 0.84
CA CYS A 237 -32.21 21.68 0.58
C CYS A 237 -31.79 21.58 -0.91
N ARG A 238 -32.73 21.47 -1.85
CA ARG A 238 -32.45 21.50 -3.31
C ARG A 238 -32.64 22.88 -3.97
N LEU A 239 -33.04 23.90 -3.23
CA LEU A 239 -33.39 25.22 -3.77
C LEU A 239 -32.68 26.38 -3.08
N LEU A 240 -31.38 26.29 -2.85
CA LEU A 240 -30.55 27.49 -2.65
C LEU A 240 -29.20 27.31 -3.26
#